data_906cb1d3263ef213b217b566aa79904d
#
_entry.id   906cb1d3263ef213b217b566aa79904d
#
_cell.length_a   1.000
_cell.length_b   1.000
_cell.length_c   1.000
_cell.angle_alpha   90.00
_cell.angle_beta   90.00
_cell.angle_gamma   90.00
#
_symmetry.space_group_name_H-M   'P 1'
#
loop_
_entity.id
_entity.type
_entity.pdbx_description
1 polymer ?
#
loop_
_entity_poly.entity_id
_entity_poly.type
_entity_poly.pdbx_seq_one_letter_code
_entity_poly.pdbx_strand_id
1 'polypeptide(L)'
;YDKVKNLIFVKGKSSTTINDNFIINSKNLYFDKKKNIIYSSFASEIKDKIGNIINVEEFKLNVSSKIAIVKSVKFEDKDNNILNLEDAQINLNNNEIAGKEIKIFFDKNIFGNNENDPRVYGRSMIRTENEIIIKKGVFTSCKFRENEKCPPWLMKAEQVKHNKKKKTIEYKNAW
;
A
#
# COMPACT_ATOMS: atom_id res chain seq x y z
N TYR A 1 16.13 -22.70 -15.77
CA TYR A 1 16.14 -21.68 -16.82
C TYR A 1 15.56 -22.25 -18.12
N ASP A 2 14.50 -21.65 -18.63
CA ASP A 2 13.93 -21.98 -19.94
C ASP A 2 14.52 -21.04 -21.00
N LYS A 3 15.45 -21.53 -21.79
CA LYS A 3 16.14 -20.75 -22.85
C LYS A 3 15.17 -20.31 -23.95
N VAL A 4 14.17 -21.13 -24.29
CA VAL A 4 13.20 -20.83 -25.36
C VAL A 4 12.28 -19.67 -24.95
N LYS A 5 11.86 -19.64 -23.69
CA LYS A 5 10.98 -18.60 -23.13
C LYS A 5 11.74 -17.41 -22.56
N ASN A 6 13.07 -17.44 -22.49
CA ASN A 6 13.87 -16.43 -21.78
C ASN A 6 13.39 -16.20 -20.32
N LEU A 7 12.94 -17.27 -19.67
CA LEU A 7 12.33 -17.24 -18.34
C LEU A 7 13.27 -17.90 -17.32
N ILE A 8 13.57 -17.17 -16.24
CA ILE A 8 14.18 -17.74 -15.04
C ILE A 8 13.08 -18.00 -14.04
N PHE A 9 13.03 -19.20 -13.50
CA PHE A 9 12.14 -19.58 -12.42
C PHE A 9 12.94 -20.01 -11.20
N VAL A 10 12.67 -19.41 -10.05
CA VAL A 10 13.23 -19.77 -8.75
C VAL A 10 12.13 -20.38 -7.91
N LYS A 11 12.22 -21.69 -7.66
CA LYS A 11 11.22 -22.45 -6.91
C LYS A 11 11.50 -22.37 -5.40
N GLY A 12 10.45 -22.24 -4.62
CA GLY A 12 10.52 -22.23 -3.16
C GLY A 12 10.76 -20.83 -2.60
N LYS A 13 11.21 -20.75 -1.34
CA LYS A 13 11.55 -19.47 -0.70
C LYS A 13 12.66 -18.80 -1.47
N SER A 14 12.41 -17.61 -1.94
CA SER A 14 13.34 -16.84 -2.77
C SER A 14 13.34 -15.38 -2.36
N SER A 15 14.50 -14.75 -2.51
CA SER A 15 14.69 -13.33 -2.22
C SER A 15 15.40 -12.68 -3.40
N THR A 16 15.02 -11.44 -3.71
CA THR A 16 15.72 -10.61 -4.68
C THR A 16 15.85 -9.20 -4.17
N THR A 17 16.95 -8.53 -4.52
CA THR A 17 17.20 -7.15 -4.13
C THR A 17 17.13 -6.27 -5.38
N ILE A 18 16.42 -5.16 -5.26
CA ILE A 18 16.27 -4.16 -6.32
C ILE A 18 17.01 -2.89 -5.92
N ASN A 19 18.08 -2.56 -6.67
CA ASN A 19 18.91 -1.35 -6.47
C ASN A 19 19.36 -1.13 -5.03
N ASP A 20 19.66 -2.17 -4.28
CA ASP A 20 20.04 -2.15 -2.87
C ASP A 20 19.05 -1.41 -1.94
N ASN A 21 17.89 -1.04 -2.42
CA ASN A 21 16.88 -0.28 -1.68
C ASN A 21 15.66 -1.09 -1.27
N PHE A 22 15.34 -2.14 -2.03
CA PHE A 22 14.17 -2.98 -1.77
C PHE A 22 14.57 -4.45 -1.78
N ILE A 23 14.09 -5.18 -0.79
CA ILE A 23 14.20 -6.64 -0.72
C ILE A 23 12.80 -7.20 -0.96
N ILE A 24 12.68 -8.10 -1.92
CA ILE A 24 11.43 -8.81 -2.23
C ILE A 24 11.61 -10.27 -1.83
N ASN A 25 10.83 -10.73 -0.88
CA ASN A 25 10.74 -12.10 -0.44
C ASN A 25 9.47 -12.74 -0.97
N SER A 26 9.58 -13.89 -1.63
CA SER A 26 8.43 -14.60 -2.19
C SER A 26 8.63 -16.11 -2.15
N LYS A 27 7.57 -16.88 -2.33
CA LYS A 27 7.65 -18.33 -2.40
C LYS A 27 8.16 -18.81 -3.76
N ASN A 28 7.81 -18.22 -4.85
CA ASN A 28 8.25 -18.57 -6.19
C ASN A 28 8.43 -17.28 -6.98
N LEU A 29 9.58 -17.08 -7.58
CA LEU A 29 9.89 -15.90 -8.38
C LEU A 29 10.11 -16.29 -9.85
N TYR A 30 9.56 -15.50 -10.73
CA TYR A 30 9.75 -15.57 -12.15
C TYR A 30 10.42 -14.30 -12.67
N PHE A 31 11.41 -14.43 -13.53
CA PHE A 31 12.01 -13.31 -14.24
C PHE A 31 11.94 -13.55 -15.74
N ASP A 32 11.10 -12.77 -16.43
CA ASP A 32 11.02 -12.69 -17.88
C ASP A 32 12.10 -11.71 -18.37
N LYS A 33 13.21 -12.26 -18.89
CA LYS A 33 14.34 -11.46 -19.39
C LYS A 33 13.97 -10.60 -20.59
N LYS A 34 13.09 -11.09 -21.47
CA LYS A 34 12.70 -10.36 -22.68
C LYS A 34 11.90 -9.12 -22.35
N LYS A 35 11.00 -9.23 -21.36
CA LYS A 35 10.15 -8.12 -20.92
C LYS A 35 10.77 -7.32 -19.79
N ASN A 36 11.87 -7.79 -19.21
CA ASN A 36 12.51 -7.25 -18.02
C ASN A 36 11.53 -7.12 -16.82
N ILE A 37 10.78 -8.21 -16.55
CA ILE A 37 9.73 -8.23 -15.55
C ILE A 37 10.02 -9.34 -14.54
N ILE A 38 10.00 -8.98 -13.24
CA ILE A 38 9.96 -9.93 -12.13
C ILE A 38 8.50 -10.02 -11.64
N TYR A 39 8.01 -11.24 -11.39
CA TYR A 39 6.66 -11.42 -10.91
C TYR A 39 6.51 -12.65 -10.02
N SER A 40 5.49 -12.63 -9.18
CA SER A 40 5.01 -13.79 -8.43
C SER A 40 3.49 -13.70 -8.26
N SER A 41 2.83 -14.88 -8.33
CA SER A 41 1.42 -15.06 -7.99
C SER A 41 1.25 -15.66 -6.57
N PHE A 42 2.25 -15.50 -5.73
CA PHE A 42 2.24 -15.95 -4.34
C PHE A 42 2.46 -14.78 -3.40
N ALA A 43 1.93 -14.90 -2.19
CA ALA A 43 2.13 -13.94 -1.13
C ALA A 43 3.61 -13.57 -1.00
N SER A 44 3.88 -12.28 -1.06
CA SER A 44 5.21 -11.71 -1.12
C SER A 44 5.32 -10.53 -0.18
N GLU A 45 6.53 -10.33 0.35
CA GLU A 45 6.87 -9.23 1.23
C GLU A 45 7.91 -8.36 0.53
N ILE A 46 7.65 -7.06 0.48
CA ILE A 46 8.56 -6.05 -0.04
C ILE A 46 8.99 -5.16 1.12
N LYS A 47 10.29 -5.12 1.40
CA LYS A 47 10.87 -4.28 2.45
C LYS A 47 11.72 -3.18 1.83
N ASP A 48 11.59 -1.96 2.32
CA ASP A 48 12.49 -0.87 1.99
C ASP A 48 13.58 -0.67 3.07
N LYS A 49 14.58 0.16 2.77
CA LYS A 49 15.70 0.45 3.70
C LYS A 49 15.28 1.19 4.96
N ILE A 50 14.14 1.87 4.95
CA ILE A 50 13.66 2.67 6.08
C ILE A 50 12.71 1.90 7.00
N GLY A 51 12.51 0.60 6.72
CA GLY A 51 11.75 -0.31 7.56
C GLY A 51 10.27 -0.43 7.22
N ASN A 52 9.80 0.15 6.11
CA ASN A 52 8.44 -0.09 5.65
C ASN A 52 8.30 -1.51 5.12
N ILE A 53 7.15 -2.14 5.43
CA ILE A 53 6.82 -3.48 5.00
C ILE A 53 5.54 -3.43 4.17
N ILE A 54 5.61 -3.94 2.94
CA ILE A 54 4.49 -4.07 2.03
C ILE A 54 4.25 -5.56 1.78
N ASN A 55 3.12 -6.07 2.23
CA ASN A 55 2.68 -7.43 1.94
C ASN A 55 1.70 -7.40 0.78
N VAL A 56 1.87 -8.29 -0.19
CA VAL A 56 1.06 -8.39 -1.40
C VAL A 56 0.76 -9.85 -1.71
N GLU A 57 -0.41 -10.14 -2.31
CA GLU A 57 -0.74 -11.49 -2.76
C GLU A 57 -0.11 -11.81 -4.11
N GLU A 58 -0.09 -10.83 -5.01
CA GLU A 58 0.53 -10.93 -6.32
C GLU A 58 1.30 -9.65 -6.64
N PHE A 59 2.40 -9.78 -7.37
CA PHE A 59 3.08 -8.62 -7.90
C PHE A 59 3.68 -8.86 -9.28
N LYS A 60 3.83 -7.77 -10.02
CA LYS A 60 4.52 -7.70 -11.31
C LYS A 60 5.33 -6.42 -11.37
N LEU A 61 6.65 -6.54 -11.30
CA LEU A 61 7.59 -5.43 -11.28
C LEU A 61 8.31 -5.34 -12.61
N ASN A 62 8.22 -4.20 -13.27
CA ASN A 62 9.09 -3.85 -14.38
C ASN A 62 10.41 -3.31 -13.80
N VAL A 63 11.51 -4.01 -14.07
CA VAL A 63 12.83 -3.71 -13.49
C VAL A 63 13.40 -2.40 -14.05
N SER A 64 13.14 -2.10 -15.34
CA SER A 64 13.64 -0.87 -15.97
C SER A 64 12.95 0.38 -15.46
N SER A 65 11.62 0.39 -15.43
CA SER A 65 10.84 1.54 -14.95
C SER A 65 10.73 1.59 -13.42
N LYS A 66 11.01 0.47 -12.73
CA LYS A 66 10.84 0.28 -11.28
C LYS A 66 9.40 0.53 -10.81
N ILE A 67 8.45 0.20 -11.66
CA ILE A 67 7.03 0.26 -11.36
C ILE A 67 6.52 -1.15 -11.09
N ALA A 68 5.94 -1.35 -9.91
CA ALA A 68 5.27 -2.58 -9.54
C ALA A 68 3.75 -2.41 -9.61
N ILE A 69 3.07 -3.37 -10.21
CA ILE A 69 1.61 -3.56 -10.13
C ILE A 69 1.38 -4.68 -9.13
N VAL A 70 0.55 -4.44 -8.13
CA VAL A 70 0.35 -5.33 -6.99
C VAL A 70 -1.12 -5.49 -6.66
N LYS A 71 -1.48 -6.64 -6.09
CA LYS A 71 -2.84 -6.93 -5.62
C LYS A 71 -2.86 -7.26 -4.14
N SER A 72 -3.99 -6.94 -3.51
CA SER A 72 -4.24 -7.22 -2.08
C SER A 72 -3.10 -6.72 -1.20
N VAL A 73 -2.85 -5.42 -1.25
CA VAL A 73 -1.74 -4.77 -0.57
C VAL A 73 -2.09 -4.51 0.89
N LYS A 74 -1.24 -4.95 1.79
CA LYS A 74 -1.19 -4.50 3.18
C LYS A 74 0.16 -3.81 3.41
N PHE A 75 0.11 -2.51 3.61
CA PHE A 75 1.27 -1.69 3.94
C PHE A 75 1.19 -1.26 5.40
N GLU A 76 2.26 -1.49 6.13
CA GLU A 76 2.42 -1.04 7.50
C GLU A 76 3.59 -0.07 7.55
N ASP A 77 3.35 1.14 8.05
CA ASP A 77 4.38 2.14 8.19
C ASP A 77 5.00 2.11 9.60
N LYS A 78 6.10 2.84 9.75
CA LYS A 78 6.83 2.93 11.02
C LYS A 78 6.02 3.50 12.20
N ASP A 79 4.92 4.17 11.92
CA ASP A 79 4.03 4.79 12.91
C ASP A 79 2.81 3.88 13.22
N ASN A 80 2.89 2.57 12.87
CA ASN A 80 1.85 1.55 13.03
C ASN A 80 0.53 1.85 12.29
N ASN A 81 0.56 2.71 11.29
CA ASN A 81 -0.60 2.88 10.43
C ASN A 81 -0.66 1.74 9.41
N ILE A 82 -1.85 1.18 9.22
CA ILE A 82 -2.09 0.09 8.29
C ILE A 82 -2.90 0.61 7.12
N LEU A 83 -2.36 0.47 5.91
CA LEU A 83 -3.03 0.78 4.66
C LEU A 83 -3.31 -0.52 3.91
N ASN A 84 -4.58 -0.78 3.64
CA ASN A 84 -5.01 -1.88 2.77
C ASN A 84 -5.53 -1.33 1.45
N LEU A 85 -5.13 -1.95 0.34
CA LEU A 85 -5.55 -1.63 -1.03
C LEU A 85 -5.91 -2.92 -1.76
N GLU A 86 -6.91 -2.90 -2.61
CA GLU A 86 -7.25 -4.06 -3.45
C GLU A 86 -6.27 -4.18 -4.62
N ASP A 87 -6.10 -3.08 -5.37
CA ASP A 87 -5.12 -2.98 -6.46
C ASP A 87 -4.26 -1.73 -6.25
N ALA A 88 -2.97 -1.84 -6.51
CA ALA A 88 -2.09 -0.69 -6.47
C ALA A 88 -0.97 -0.74 -7.50
N GLN A 89 -0.49 0.44 -7.85
CA GLN A 89 0.75 0.68 -8.56
C GLN A 89 1.73 1.36 -7.60
N ILE A 90 2.92 0.81 -7.48
CA ILE A 90 3.99 1.33 -6.62
C ILE A 90 5.15 1.75 -7.52
N ASN A 91 5.57 2.99 -7.42
CA ASN A 91 6.77 3.49 -8.06
C ASN A 91 7.94 3.46 -7.06
N LEU A 92 8.86 2.51 -7.27
CA LEU A 92 10.02 2.32 -6.39
C LEU A 92 11.11 3.42 -6.53
N ASN A 93 10.99 4.34 -7.52
CA ASN A 93 11.93 5.45 -7.64
C ASN A 93 11.65 6.58 -6.63
N ASN A 94 10.36 6.85 -6.38
CA ASN A 94 9.91 7.97 -5.55
C ASN A 94 8.96 7.55 -4.42
N ASN A 95 8.79 6.24 -4.18
CA ASN A 95 7.91 5.66 -3.16
C ASN A 95 6.44 6.12 -3.28
N GLU A 96 6.01 6.44 -4.51
CA GLU A 96 4.62 6.80 -4.78
C GLU A 96 3.76 5.55 -4.90
N ILE A 97 2.59 5.59 -4.25
CA ILE A 97 1.59 4.53 -4.31
C ILE A 97 0.29 5.12 -4.82
N ALA A 98 -0.22 4.57 -5.92
CA ALA A 98 -1.56 4.85 -6.42
C ALA A 98 -2.41 3.57 -6.32
N GLY A 99 -3.59 3.65 -5.72
CA GLY A 99 -4.41 2.46 -5.49
C GLY A 99 -5.90 2.72 -5.42
N LYS A 100 -6.66 1.61 -5.33
CA LYS A 100 -8.12 1.59 -5.27
C LYS A 100 -8.60 0.82 -4.05
N GLU A 101 -9.88 1.08 -3.67
CA GLU A 101 -10.58 0.41 -2.56
C GLU A 101 -9.76 0.46 -1.27
N ILE A 102 -9.64 1.67 -0.74
CA ILE A 102 -8.70 2.01 0.33
C ILE A 102 -9.33 1.83 1.69
N LYS A 103 -8.54 1.25 2.60
CA LYS A 103 -8.84 1.23 4.02
C LYS A 103 -7.56 1.60 4.77
N ILE A 104 -7.56 2.74 5.46
CA ILE A 104 -6.46 3.16 6.32
C ILE A 104 -6.93 3.06 7.77
N PHE A 105 -6.16 2.35 8.58
CA PHE A 105 -6.31 2.31 10.03
C PHE A 105 -5.13 3.04 10.63
N PHE A 106 -5.39 4.11 11.36
CA PHE A 106 -4.35 4.86 12.04
C PHE A 106 -4.06 4.27 13.40
N ASP A 107 -2.87 4.52 13.92
CA ASP A 107 -2.54 4.19 15.30
C ASP A 107 -3.57 4.85 16.25
N LYS A 108 -4.01 4.10 17.27
CA LYS A 108 -5.04 4.55 18.19
C LYS A 108 -4.62 5.80 18.97
N ASN A 109 -3.34 5.96 19.21
CA ASN A 109 -2.78 7.08 19.96
C ASN A 109 -2.65 8.37 19.14
N ILE A 110 -2.92 8.34 17.82
CA ILE A 110 -2.72 9.50 16.93
C ILE A 110 -3.50 10.75 17.40
N PHE A 111 -4.63 10.56 18.11
CA PHE A 111 -5.44 11.64 18.70
C PHE A 111 -5.36 11.66 20.23
N GLY A 112 -4.38 11.00 20.86
CA GLY A 112 -4.20 10.98 22.32
C GLY A 112 -5.28 10.23 23.11
N ASN A 113 -6.09 9.40 22.44
CA ASN A 113 -7.15 8.63 23.08
C ASN A 113 -7.21 7.19 22.50
N ASN A 114 -6.82 6.22 23.31
CA ASN A 114 -6.77 4.80 22.94
C ASN A 114 -8.13 4.14 22.75
N GLU A 115 -9.23 4.79 23.13
CA GLU A 115 -10.57 4.26 22.94
C GLU A 115 -11.12 4.48 21.53
N ASN A 116 -10.42 5.29 20.73
CA ASN A 116 -10.78 5.57 19.35
C ASN A 116 -10.13 4.57 18.39
N ASP A 117 -10.82 4.28 17.29
CA ASP A 117 -10.30 3.51 16.17
C ASP A 117 -10.35 4.37 14.88
N PRO A 118 -9.44 5.35 14.74
CA PRO A 118 -9.47 6.28 13.61
C PRO A 118 -9.17 5.55 12.31
N ARG A 119 -10.05 5.73 11.32
CA ARG A 119 -9.94 5.06 10.02
C ARG A 119 -10.52 5.88 8.89
N VAL A 120 -9.97 5.67 7.71
CA VAL A 120 -10.44 6.25 6.45
C VAL A 120 -10.72 5.14 5.46
N TYR A 121 -11.85 5.24 4.79
CA TYR A 121 -12.17 4.45 3.62
C TYR A 121 -12.21 5.39 2.40
N GLY A 122 -11.86 4.89 1.23
CA GLY A 122 -11.91 5.69 0.02
C GLY A 122 -11.87 4.85 -1.24
N ARG A 123 -12.32 5.44 -2.35
CA ARG A 123 -12.35 4.74 -3.64
C ARG A 123 -10.99 4.68 -4.33
N SER A 124 -10.22 5.75 -4.26
CA SER A 124 -8.88 5.81 -4.85
C SER A 124 -7.96 6.71 -4.04
N MET A 125 -6.68 6.43 -4.11
CA MET A 125 -5.64 7.14 -3.38
C MET A 125 -4.41 7.37 -4.24
N ILE A 126 -3.75 8.49 -3.98
CA ILE A 126 -2.36 8.73 -4.36
C ILE A 126 -1.62 9.09 -3.08
N ARG A 127 -0.56 8.34 -2.77
CA ARG A 127 0.35 8.62 -1.67
C ARG A 127 1.72 8.96 -2.24
N THR A 128 2.23 10.10 -1.85
CA THR A 128 3.61 10.52 -2.08
C THR A 128 4.37 10.58 -0.76
N GLU A 129 5.62 10.98 -0.79
CA GLU A 129 6.41 11.19 0.43
C GLU A 129 5.73 12.16 1.40
N ASN A 130 5.16 13.26 0.88
CA ASN A 130 4.66 14.38 1.67
C ASN A 130 3.14 14.43 1.81
N GLU A 131 2.39 13.76 0.96
CA GLU A 131 0.94 13.89 0.88
C GLU A 131 0.25 12.55 0.65
N ILE A 132 -0.97 12.45 1.17
CA ILE A 132 -1.92 11.39 0.83
C ILE A 132 -3.20 12.10 0.36
N ILE A 133 -3.65 11.78 -0.86
CA ILE A 133 -4.88 12.30 -1.44
C ILE A 133 -5.83 11.12 -1.65
N ILE A 134 -6.99 11.17 -1.01
CA ILE A 134 -8.03 10.13 -1.10
C ILE A 134 -9.27 10.75 -1.74
N LYS A 135 -9.81 10.10 -2.77
CA LYS A 135 -11.07 10.49 -3.41
C LYS A 135 -12.23 9.68 -2.84
N LYS A 136 -13.38 10.33 -2.67
CA LYS A 136 -14.58 9.77 -2.04
C LYS A 136 -14.26 9.18 -0.66
N GLY A 137 -13.61 9.99 0.16
CA GLY A 137 -13.15 9.60 1.48
C GLY A 137 -14.28 9.59 2.50
N VAL A 138 -14.27 8.61 3.39
CA VAL A 138 -15.13 8.51 4.58
C VAL A 138 -14.24 8.32 5.79
N PHE A 139 -14.24 9.27 6.69
CA PHE A 139 -13.46 9.25 7.92
C PHE A 139 -14.38 9.04 9.14
N THR A 140 -13.90 8.27 10.09
CA THR A 140 -14.47 8.19 11.45
C THR A 140 -13.37 7.85 12.45
N SER A 141 -13.52 8.28 13.71
CA SER A 141 -12.68 7.83 14.83
C SER A 141 -13.45 6.97 15.84
N CYS A 142 -14.73 6.65 15.57
CA CYS A 142 -15.52 5.82 16.46
C CYS A 142 -14.89 4.45 16.67
N LYS A 143 -15.02 3.89 17.87
CA LYS A 143 -14.60 2.54 18.20
C LYS A 143 -15.20 1.55 17.18
N PHE A 144 -14.36 0.68 16.64
CA PHE A 144 -14.81 -0.37 15.72
C PHE A 144 -15.54 -1.46 16.52
N ARG A 145 -16.75 -1.80 16.09
CA ARG A 145 -17.55 -2.88 16.65
C ARG A 145 -18.05 -3.75 15.51
N GLU A 146 -17.75 -5.04 15.56
CA GLU A 146 -18.05 -5.98 14.45
C GLU A 146 -19.54 -6.03 14.07
N ASN A 147 -20.44 -5.81 15.04
CA ASN A 147 -21.89 -5.87 14.85
C ASN A 147 -22.53 -4.53 14.46
N GLU A 148 -21.77 -3.43 14.42
CA GLU A 148 -22.30 -2.12 14.04
C GLU A 148 -22.14 -1.87 12.54
N LYS A 149 -23.26 -1.75 11.83
CA LYS A 149 -23.26 -1.45 10.39
C LYS A 149 -22.77 -0.03 10.06
N CYS A 150 -22.94 0.90 10.98
CA CYS A 150 -22.51 2.30 10.81
C CYS A 150 -21.93 2.84 12.11
N PRO A 151 -20.83 3.61 12.07
CA PRO A 151 -20.32 4.32 13.25
C PRO A 151 -21.32 5.44 13.67
N PRO A 152 -21.35 5.81 14.97
CA PRO A 152 -22.22 6.89 15.47
C PRO A 152 -22.03 8.23 14.74
N TRP A 153 -20.83 8.50 14.25
CA TRP A 153 -20.57 9.63 13.36
C TRP A 153 -19.54 9.26 12.27
N LEU A 154 -19.66 9.91 11.16
CA LEU A 154 -18.72 9.84 10.07
C LEU A 154 -18.71 11.17 9.29
N MET A 155 -17.60 11.47 8.67
CA MET A 155 -17.45 12.59 7.75
C MET A 155 -17.14 12.04 6.36
N LYS A 156 -17.95 12.43 5.39
CA LYS A 156 -17.72 12.13 3.99
C LYS A 156 -17.12 13.34 3.29
N ALA A 157 -16.27 13.12 2.32
CA ALA A 157 -15.72 14.18 1.49
C ALA A 157 -15.46 13.67 0.07
N GLU A 158 -15.61 14.55 -0.90
CA GLU A 158 -15.21 14.25 -2.28
C GLU A 158 -13.71 13.98 -2.36
N GLN A 159 -12.93 14.74 -1.58
CA GLN A 159 -11.49 14.56 -1.45
C GLN A 159 -11.04 14.83 -0.01
N VAL A 160 -10.17 13.96 0.48
CA VAL A 160 -9.41 14.15 1.73
C VAL A 160 -7.95 14.25 1.36
N LYS A 161 -7.27 15.31 1.81
CA LYS A 161 -5.84 15.51 1.59
C LYS A 161 -5.13 15.60 2.94
N HIS A 162 -4.24 14.67 3.23
CA HIS A 162 -3.35 14.73 4.38
C HIS A 162 -1.98 15.25 3.94
N ASN A 163 -1.59 16.40 4.44
CA ASN A 163 -0.25 16.96 4.24
C ASN A 163 0.60 16.63 5.46
N LYS A 164 1.56 15.72 5.26
CA LYS A 164 2.44 15.23 6.33
C LYS A 164 3.40 16.30 6.85
N LYS A 165 3.90 17.19 5.98
CA LYS A 165 4.81 18.27 6.38
C LYS A 165 4.10 19.31 7.23
N LYS A 166 2.92 19.74 6.81
CA LYS A 166 2.10 20.73 7.52
C LYS A 166 1.32 20.13 8.69
N LYS A 167 1.25 18.79 8.79
CA LYS A 167 0.42 18.05 9.75
C LYS A 167 -1.04 18.48 9.71
N THR A 168 -1.58 18.73 8.49
CA THR A 168 -2.95 19.17 8.26
C THR A 168 -3.73 18.12 7.48
N ILE A 169 -5.04 18.05 7.75
CA ILE A 169 -5.99 17.31 6.94
C ILE A 169 -6.96 18.32 6.35
N GLU A 170 -7.05 18.35 5.04
CA GLU A 170 -7.92 19.23 4.27
C GLU A 170 -9.03 18.39 3.64
N TYR A 171 -10.24 18.89 3.71
CA TYR A 171 -11.42 18.26 3.15
C TYR A 171 -12.03 19.14 2.08
N LYS A 172 -12.33 18.57 0.93
CA LYS A 172 -13.04 19.25 -0.15
C LYS A 172 -14.45 18.68 -0.25
N ASN A 173 -15.46 19.57 -0.24
CA ASN A 173 -16.88 19.21 -0.32
C ASN A 173 -17.24 18.13 0.72
N ALA A 174 -17.03 18.46 2.02
CA ALA A 174 -17.34 17.57 3.13
C ALA A 174 -18.78 17.75 3.62
N TRP A 175 -19.42 16.66 4.07
CA TRP A 175 -20.77 16.62 4.66
C TRP A 175 -20.93 15.53 5.70
#